data_8cc9752ed2ca962c9289aebadf2aeb26
#
_entry.id   8cc9752ed2ca962c9289aebadf2aeb26
#
_cell.length_a   1.000
_cell.length_b   1.000
_cell.length_c   1.000
_cell.angle_alpha   90.00
_cell.angle_beta   90.00
_cell.angle_gamma   90.00
#
_symmetry.space_group_name_H-M   'P 1'
#
loop_
_entity.id
_entity.type
_entity.pdbx_description
1 polymer ?
#
loop_
_entity_poly.entity_id
_entity_poly.type
_entity_poly.pdbx_seq_one_letter_code
_entity_poly.pdbx_strand_id
1 'polypeptide(L)'
;MGTHPVKGRTGFTLAKVCKAHRGNVGELLAAHGLHVGQEMVLVELWESDGLRGGELAVRLGVEPPTITKMLRRLEGCGLVERRPDPSDARSFRVYLTDDGRALEGPVTGCWELSEERLLAGMGEEDRRTFHELLVRVRGNLDSCSAAE
;
A
#
# COMPACT_ATOMS: atom_id res chain seq x y z
N MET A 1 0.67 -28.35 -27.43
CA MET A 1 0.22 -28.33 -26.02
C MET A 1 -0.64 -27.10 -25.81
N GLY A 2 -1.89 -27.30 -25.47
CA GLY A 2 -2.81 -26.18 -25.23
C GLY A 2 -2.51 -25.48 -23.90
N THR A 3 -2.55 -24.14 -23.88
CA THR A 3 -2.45 -23.35 -22.66
C THR A 3 -3.70 -23.59 -21.81
N HIS A 4 -3.55 -23.82 -20.50
CA HIS A 4 -4.68 -24.01 -19.59
C HIS A 4 -5.65 -22.82 -19.65
N PRO A 5 -6.98 -23.05 -19.73
CA PRO A 5 -7.98 -21.98 -19.94
C PRO A 5 -7.89 -20.81 -18.95
N VAL A 6 -7.48 -21.06 -17.71
CA VAL A 6 -7.27 -20.02 -16.68
C VAL A 6 -6.20 -19.01 -17.08
N LYS A 7 -5.14 -19.45 -17.78
CA LYS A 7 -4.04 -18.55 -18.18
C LYS A 7 -4.45 -17.48 -19.19
N GLY A 8 -5.53 -17.71 -19.93
CA GLY A 8 -6.08 -16.72 -20.87
C GLY A 8 -7.05 -15.71 -20.23
N ARG A 9 -7.30 -15.80 -18.92
CA ARG A 9 -8.21 -14.87 -18.21
C ARG A 9 -7.51 -13.58 -17.83
N THR A 10 -8.23 -12.48 -17.95
CA THR A 10 -7.75 -11.15 -17.52
C THR A 10 -7.31 -11.14 -16.05
N GLY A 11 -8.07 -11.79 -15.15
CA GLY A 11 -7.73 -11.91 -13.75
C GLY A 11 -6.41 -12.65 -13.49
N PHE A 12 -6.05 -13.63 -14.33
CA PHE A 12 -4.75 -14.32 -14.23
C PHE A 12 -3.59 -13.38 -14.60
N THR A 13 -3.77 -12.59 -15.66
CA THR A 13 -2.80 -11.56 -16.05
C THR A 13 -2.66 -10.51 -14.97
N LEU A 14 -3.78 -10.02 -14.42
CA LEU A 14 -3.78 -9.05 -13.32
C LEU A 14 -3.01 -9.57 -12.11
N ALA A 15 -3.23 -10.82 -11.70
CA ALA A 15 -2.51 -11.43 -10.57
C ALA A 15 -0.99 -11.45 -10.80
N LYS A 16 -0.54 -11.74 -12.02
CA LYS A 16 0.88 -11.69 -12.39
C LYS A 16 1.44 -10.28 -12.39
N VAL A 17 0.68 -9.32 -12.91
CA VAL A 17 1.07 -7.90 -12.91
C VAL A 17 1.19 -7.39 -11.47
N CYS A 18 0.22 -7.68 -10.61
CA CYS A 18 0.27 -7.29 -9.20
C CYS A 18 1.51 -7.86 -8.49
N LYS A 19 1.84 -9.13 -8.74
CA LYS A 19 3.04 -9.75 -8.18
C LYS A 19 4.32 -9.07 -8.66
N ALA A 20 4.43 -8.81 -9.96
CA ALA A 20 5.59 -8.15 -10.55
C ALA A 20 5.73 -6.70 -10.04
N HIS A 21 4.63 -5.97 -9.95
CA HIS A 21 4.60 -4.61 -9.43
C HIS A 21 5.04 -4.56 -7.96
N ARG A 22 4.50 -5.44 -7.10
CA ARG A 22 4.93 -5.54 -5.70
C ARG A 22 6.42 -5.86 -5.56
N GLY A 23 6.95 -6.74 -6.40
CA GLY A 23 8.39 -7.03 -6.44
C GLY A 23 9.22 -5.81 -6.81
N ASN A 24 8.79 -5.05 -7.81
CA ASN A 24 9.48 -3.83 -8.25
C ASN A 24 9.48 -2.75 -7.15
N VAL A 25 8.33 -2.48 -6.55
CA VAL A 25 8.22 -1.53 -5.43
C VAL A 25 9.06 -2.00 -4.25
N GLY A 26 9.02 -3.30 -3.92
CA GLY A 26 9.79 -3.87 -2.82
C GLY A 26 11.30 -3.71 -2.99
N GLU A 27 11.84 -3.88 -4.19
CA GLU A 27 13.26 -3.63 -4.49
C GLU A 27 13.66 -2.17 -4.25
N LEU A 28 12.81 -1.23 -4.67
CA LEU A 28 13.06 0.20 -4.49
C LEU A 28 12.98 0.60 -3.01
N LEU A 29 12.02 0.10 -2.27
CA LEU A 29 11.83 0.37 -0.84
C LEU A 29 12.94 -0.24 0.01
N ALA A 30 13.53 -1.35 -0.39
CA ALA A 30 14.60 -2.04 0.35
C ALA A 30 15.82 -1.14 0.56
N ALA A 31 16.12 -0.23 -0.38
CA ALA A 31 17.18 0.76 -0.24
C ALA A 31 16.97 1.73 0.94
N HIS A 32 15.74 1.84 1.43
CA HIS A 32 15.34 2.68 2.57
C HIS A 32 14.97 1.86 3.82
N GLY A 33 15.30 0.56 3.82
CA GLY A 33 15.03 -0.34 4.96
C GLY A 33 13.56 -0.71 5.14
N LEU A 34 12.73 -0.50 4.11
CA LEU A 34 11.31 -0.81 4.13
C LEU A 34 10.99 -2.10 3.38
N HIS A 35 10.01 -2.84 3.88
CA HIS A 35 9.36 -3.94 3.18
C HIS A 35 8.07 -3.44 2.54
N VAL A 36 7.70 -4.03 1.38
CA VAL A 36 6.45 -3.71 0.69
C VAL A 36 5.24 -3.88 1.62
N GLY A 37 4.40 -2.86 1.67
CA GLY A 37 3.25 -2.76 2.57
C GLY A 37 3.49 -1.86 3.79
N GLN A 38 4.72 -1.76 4.31
CA GLN A 38 5.04 -0.85 5.41
C GLN A 38 4.90 0.63 5.01
N GLU A 39 5.29 0.96 3.79
CA GLU A 39 5.13 2.32 3.24
C GLU A 39 3.66 2.75 3.20
N MET A 40 2.74 1.83 3.02
CA MET A 40 1.30 2.16 2.98
C MET A 40 0.81 2.74 4.30
N VAL A 41 1.32 2.24 5.43
CA VAL A 41 1.04 2.83 6.75
C VAL A 41 1.62 4.23 6.85
N LEU A 42 2.84 4.43 6.38
CA LEU A 42 3.50 5.74 6.39
C LEU A 42 2.75 6.74 5.50
N VAL A 43 2.28 6.33 4.33
CA VAL A 43 1.47 7.16 3.43
C VAL A 43 0.22 7.70 4.14
N GLU A 44 -0.51 6.84 4.85
CA GLU A 44 -1.69 7.27 5.62
C GLU A 44 -1.33 8.26 6.73
N LEU A 45 -0.19 8.06 7.40
CA LEU A 45 0.27 8.95 8.46
C LEU A 45 0.86 10.27 7.93
N TRP A 46 1.48 10.28 6.75
CA TRP A 46 1.91 11.54 6.11
C TRP A 46 0.71 12.41 5.72
N GLU A 47 -0.38 11.79 5.30
CA GLU A 47 -1.63 12.48 4.99
C GLU A 47 -2.35 12.95 6.27
N SER A 48 -2.37 12.09 7.30
CA SER A 48 -3.06 12.36 8.58
C SER A 48 -2.36 11.65 9.73
N ASP A 49 -1.48 12.35 10.44
CA ASP A 49 -0.76 11.81 11.58
C ASP A 49 -1.67 11.57 12.80
N GLY A 50 -1.30 10.67 13.68
CA GLY A 50 -2.05 10.39 14.90
C GLY A 50 -3.32 9.55 14.70
N LEU A 51 -3.37 8.72 13.68
CA LEU A 51 -4.46 7.78 13.44
C LEU A 51 -4.48 6.64 14.47
N ARG A 52 -5.66 6.14 14.79
CA ARG A 52 -5.81 4.91 15.59
C ARG A 52 -5.45 3.68 14.76
N GLY A 53 -4.99 2.61 15.43
CA GLY A 53 -4.69 1.35 14.75
C GLY A 53 -5.87 0.77 13.99
N GLY A 54 -7.09 0.87 14.53
CA GLY A 54 -8.32 0.46 13.86
C GLY A 54 -8.64 1.29 12.60
N GLU A 55 -8.41 2.60 12.63
CA GLU A 55 -8.58 3.49 11.47
C GLU A 55 -7.59 3.12 10.36
N LEU A 56 -6.33 2.86 10.71
CA LEU A 56 -5.32 2.39 9.76
C LEU A 56 -5.70 1.05 9.13
N ALA A 57 -6.17 0.09 9.92
CA ALA A 57 -6.63 -1.21 9.41
C ALA A 57 -7.75 -1.05 8.37
N VAL A 58 -8.74 -0.21 8.66
CA VAL A 58 -9.86 0.08 7.74
C VAL A 58 -9.37 0.76 6.47
N ARG A 59 -8.54 1.81 6.57
CA ARG A 59 -8.03 2.54 5.40
C ARG A 59 -7.18 1.65 4.49
N LEU A 60 -6.38 0.77 5.08
CA LEU A 60 -5.52 -0.15 4.33
C LEU A 60 -6.24 -1.44 3.89
N GLY A 61 -7.48 -1.66 4.33
CA GLY A 61 -8.23 -2.87 4.00
C GLY A 61 -7.57 -4.15 4.52
N VAL A 62 -6.95 -4.09 5.71
CA VAL A 62 -6.27 -5.22 6.34
C VAL A 62 -6.92 -5.60 7.67
N GLU A 63 -6.75 -6.84 8.07
CA GLU A 63 -7.26 -7.34 9.35
C GLU A 63 -6.48 -6.76 10.55
N PRO A 64 -7.10 -6.60 11.72
CA PRO A 64 -6.44 -6.07 12.92
C PRO A 64 -5.12 -6.75 13.30
N PRO A 65 -4.97 -8.08 13.22
CA PRO A 65 -3.67 -8.73 13.50
C PRO A 65 -2.58 -8.31 12.52
N THR A 66 -2.93 -8.06 11.26
CA THR A 66 -2.00 -7.63 10.22
C THR A 66 -1.48 -6.22 10.51
N ILE A 67 -2.36 -5.28 10.81
CA ILE A 67 -1.93 -3.90 11.14
C ILE A 67 -1.09 -3.88 12.41
N THR A 68 -1.43 -4.66 13.43
CA THR A 68 -0.65 -4.78 14.67
C THR A 68 0.79 -5.23 14.38
N LYS A 69 0.96 -6.21 13.50
CA LYS A 69 2.27 -6.71 13.09
C LYS A 69 3.07 -5.67 12.29
N MET A 70 2.41 -4.96 11.38
CA MET A 70 3.02 -3.87 10.61
C MET A 70 3.51 -2.75 11.51
N LEU A 71 2.66 -2.28 12.43
CA LEU A 71 3.01 -1.23 13.39
C LEU A 71 4.16 -1.62 14.31
N ARG A 72 4.18 -2.85 14.80
CA ARG A 72 5.28 -3.35 15.63
C ARG A 72 6.62 -3.31 14.89
N ARG A 73 6.63 -3.65 13.61
CA ARG A 73 7.84 -3.58 12.77
C ARG A 73 8.29 -2.14 12.56
N LEU A 74 7.37 -1.24 12.25
CA LEU A 74 7.66 0.18 12.06
C LEU A 74 8.15 0.86 13.34
N GLU A 75 7.58 0.50 14.50
CA GLU A 75 8.08 0.92 15.81
C GLU A 75 9.50 0.41 16.05
N GLY A 76 9.76 -0.87 15.77
CA GLY A 76 11.07 -1.49 15.91
C GLY A 76 12.14 -0.82 15.05
N CYS A 77 11.77 -0.25 13.91
CA CYS A 77 12.64 0.53 13.02
C CYS A 77 12.73 2.02 13.43
N GLY A 78 12.01 2.46 14.44
CA GLY A 78 12.02 3.86 14.88
C GLY A 78 11.30 4.83 13.95
N LEU A 79 10.37 4.36 13.12
CA LEU A 79 9.66 5.18 12.12
C LEU A 79 8.31 5.70 12.62
N VAL A 80 7.70 4.99 13.55
CA VAL A 80 6.47 5.39 14.22
C VAL A 80 6.57 5.15 15.72
N GLU A 81 5.73 5.82 16.49
CA GLU A 81 5.56 5.61 17.93
C GLU A 81 4.08 5.54 18.27
N ARG A 82 3.74 4.73 19.27
CA ARG A 82 2.38 4.66 19.82
C ARG A 82 2.28 5.52 21.05
N ARG A 83 1.21 6.31 21.14
CA ARG A 83 0.88 7.10 22.32
C ARG A 83 -0.54 6.73 22.78
N PRO A 84 -0.83 6.74 24.09
CA PRO A 84 -2.20 6.56 24.59
C PRO A 84 -3.14 7.57 23.94
N ASP A 85 -4.36 7.11 23.58
CA ASP A 85 -5.39 8.03 23.09
C ASP A 85 -5.94 8.86 24.26
N PRO A 86 -5.93 10.21 24.17
CA PRO A 86 -6.45 11.06 25.23
C PRO A 86 -7.93 10.84 25.57
N SER A 87 -8.72 10.34 24.59
CA SER A 87 -10.15 10.12 24.71
C SER A 87 -10.54 8.69 25.10
N ASP A 88 -9.59 7.73 25.03
CA ASP A 88 -9.83 6.33 25.35
C ASP A 88 -8.56 5.66 25.86
N ALA A 89 -8.46 5.43 27.16
CA ALA A 89 -7.30 4.83 27.82
C ALA A 89 -7.01 3.37 27.37
N ARG A 90 -7.93 2.70 26.68
CA ARG A 90 -7.75 1.35 26.14
C ARG A 90 -7.21 1.34 24.72
N SER A 91 -7.11 2.50 24.10
CA SER A 91 -6.75 2.72 22.72
C SER A 91 -5.42 3.47 22.63
N PHE A 92 -4.77 3.39 21.48
CA PHE A 92 -3.56 4.15 21.17
C PHE A 92 -3.68 4.81 19.81
N ARG A 93 -2.91 5.89 19.64
CA ARG A 93 -2.71 6.56 18.36
C ARG A 93 -1.28 6.36 17.89
N VAL A 94 -1.12 6.31 16.59
CA VAL A 94 0.16 6.10 15.91
C VAL A 94 0.63 7.42 15.33
N TYR A 95 1.86 7.81 15.68
CA TYR A 95 2.49 9.04 15.20
C TYR A 95 3.79 8.72 14.48
N LEU A 96 4.09 9.52 13.47
CA LEU A 96 5.40 9.51 12.84
C LEU A 96 6.47 10.01 13.78
N THR A 97 7.64 9.38 13.75
CA THR A 97 8.87 9.96 14.29
C THR A 97 9.48 10.92 13.26
N ASP A 98 10.52 11.64 13.64
CA ASP A 98 11.27 12.49 12.69
C ASP A 98 11.86 11.65 11.54
N ASP A 99 12.36 10.45 11.84
CA ASP A 99 12.85 9.51 10.83
C ASP A 99 11.72 9.03 9.91
N GLY A 100 10.53 8.78 10.46
CA GLY A 100 9.36 8.42 9.66
C GLY A 100 8.92 9.55 8.72
N ARG A 101 8.95 10.79 9.18
CA ARG A 101 8.68 11.98 8.34
C ARG A 101 9.72 12.15 7.23
N ALA A 102 10.99 11.93 7.57
CA ALA A 102 12.09 12.07 6.61
C ALA A 102 12.02 11.09 5.43
N LEU A 103 11.28 9.99 5.55
CA LEU A 103 11.10 9.00 4.48
C LEU A 103 10.05 9.39 3.44
N GLU A 104 9.25 10.43 3.64
CA GLU A 104 8.20 10.83 2.70
C GLU A 104 8.76 11.09 1.30
N GLY A 105 9.79 11.93 1.18
CA GLY A 105 10.43 12.21 -0.11
C GLY A 105 11.04 10.98 -0.78
N PRO A 106 11.91 10.22 -0.11
CA PRO A 106 12.48 8.99 -0.65
C PRO A 106 11.45 7.96 -1.10
N VAL A 107 10.38 7.74 -0.32
CA VAL A 107 9.32 6.78 -0.68
C VAL A 107 8.49 7.29 -1.86
N THR A 108 8.18 8.58 -1.90
CA THR A 108 7.53 9.20 -3.06
C THR A 108 8.35 8.96 -4.32
N GLY A 109 9.67 9.18 -4.28
CA GLY A 109 10.57 8.89 -5.40
C GLY A 109 10.59 7.43 -5.83
N CYS A 110 10.46 6.48 -4.89
CA CYS A 110 10.33 5.05 -5.22
C CYS A 110 9.04 4.78 -6.01
N TRP A 111 7.93 5.38 -5.61
CA TRP A 111 6.66 5.22 -6.30
C TRP A 111 6.67 5.88 -7.68
N GLU A 112 7.25 7.07 -7.82
CA GLU A 112 7.43 7.75 -9.11
C GLU A 112 8.25 6.89 -10.08
N LEU A 113 9.38 6.34 -9.64
CA LEU A 113 10.19 5.45 -10.46
C LEU A 113 9.47 4.14 -10.81
N SER A 114 8.72 3.58 -9.87
CA SER A 114 7.88 2.41 -10.13
C SER A 114 6.80 2.69 -11.17
N GLU A 115 6.18 3.86 -11.11
CA GLU A 115 5.17 4.33 -12.08
C GLU A 115 5.78 4.47 -13.49
N GLU A 116 6.96 5.07 -13.60
CA GLU A 116 7.66 5.18 -14.88
C GLU A 116 7.93 3.81 -15.51
N ARG A 117 8.36 2.84 -14.70
CA ARG A 117 8.60 1.47 -15.15
C ARG A 117 7.31 0.75 -15.55
N LEU A 118 6.27 0.92 -14.75
CA LEU A 118 4.96 0.31 -14.98
C LEU A 118 4.34 0.79 -16.30
N LEU A 119 4.47 2.07 -16.61
CA LEU A 119 3.84 2.71 -17.77
C LEU A 119 4.80 2.94 -18.94
N ALA A 120 5.98 2.33 -18.92
CA ALA A 120 6.97 2.48 -19.98
C ALA A 120 6.38 2.13 -21.35
N GLY A 121 6.61 3.00 -22.35
CA GLY A 121 6.11 2.83 -23.69
C GLY A 121 4.63 3.18 -23.92
N MET A 122 3.90 3.58 -22.88
CA MET A 122 2.51 4.03 -23.00
C MET A 122 2.46 5.54 -23.22
N GLY A 123 1.67 5.97 -24.22
CA GLY A 123 1.32 7.37 -24.41
C GLY A 123 0.36 7.88 -23.33
N GLU A 124 0.16 9.19 -23.28
CA GLU A 124 -0.66 9.84 -22.24
C GLU A 124 -2.11 9.35 -22.22
N GLU A 125 -2.70 9.13 -23.40
CA GLU A 125 -4.06 8.60 -23.54
C GLU A 125 -4.18 7.17 -22.97
N ASP A 126 -3.23 6.29 -23.31
CA ASP A 126 -3.20 4.91 -22.81
C ASP A 126 -3.03 4.88 -21.29
N ARG A 127 -2.17 5.74 -20.73
CA ARG A 127 -1.96 5.85 -19.29
C ARG A 127 -3.23 6.23 -18.55
N ARG A 128 -3.96 7.22 -19.07
CA ARG A 128 -5.23 7.67 -18.51
C ARG A 128 -6.28 6.56 -18.59
N THR A 129 -6.45 5.95 -19.75
CA THR A 129 -7.40 4.85 -19.96
C THR A 129 -7.09 3.66 -19.05
N PHE A 130 -5.83 3.30 -18.92
CA PHE A 130 -5.38 2.22 -18.04
C PHE A 130 -5.73 2.49 -16.57
N HIS A 131 -5.45 3.70 -16.09
CA HIS A 131 -5.82 4.12 -14.74
C HIS A 131 -7.34 4.06 -14.51
N GLU A 132 -8.13 4.60 -15.41
CA GLU A 132 -9.60 4.58 -15.33
C GLU A 132 -10.15 3.15 -15.28
N LEU A 133 -9.59 2.24 -16.08
CA LEU A 133 -9.98 0.82 -16.06
C LEU A 133 -9.60 0.13 -14.75
N LEU A 134 -8.45 0.42 -14.18
CA LEU A 134 -8.06 -0.11 -12.86
C LEU A 134 -8.98 0.38 -11.75
N VAL A 135 -9.35 1.66 -11.75
CA VAL A 135 -10.31 2.23 -10.79
C VAL A 135 -11.67 1.54 -10.90
N ARG A 136 -12.14 1.27 -12.14
CA ARG A 136 -13.39 0.54 -12.38
C ARG A 136 -13.32 -0.89 -11.86
N VAL A 137 -12.23 -1.61 -12.14
CA VAL A 137 -12.02 -2.99 -11.65
C VAL A 137 -12.01 -3.02 -10.13
N ARG A 138 -11.33 -2.10 -9.48
CA ARG A 138 -11.33 -1.97 -8.02
C ARG A 138 -12.75 -1.80 -7.48
N GLY A 139 -13.52 -0.86 -8.04
CA GLY A 139 -14.91 -0.63 -7.63
C GLY A 139 -15.81 -1.86 -7.77
N ASN A 140 -15.63 -2.66 -8.82
CA ASN A 140 -16.34 -3.92 -9.00
C ASN A 140 -16.03 -4.94 -7.90
N LEU A 141 -14.75 -5.04 -7.51
CA LEU A 141 -14.32 -5.98 -6.47
C LEU A 141 -14.76 -5.54 -5.07
N ASP A 142 -14.67 -4.24 -4.76
CA ASP A 142 -15.13 -3.68 -3.49
C ASP A 142 -16.65 -3.92 -3.30
N SER A 143 -17.44 -3.80 -4.36
CA SER A 143 -18.88 -4.06 -4.33
C SER A 143 -19.23 -5.53 -4.09
N CYS A 144 -18.41 -6.46 -4.56
CA CYS A 144 -18.59 -7.89 -4.30
C CYS A 144 -18.33 -8.25 -2.83
N SER A 145 -17.33 -7.62 -2.21
CA SER A 145 -16.99 -7.87 -0.79
C SER A 145 -18.01 -7.32 0.19
N ALA A 146 -18.79 -6.32 -0.20
CA ALA A 146 -19.83 -5.71 0.65
C ALA A 146 -21.17 -6.49 0.63
N ALA A 147 -21.31 -7.51 -0.22
CA ALA A 147 -22.54 -8.29 -0.40
C ALA A 147 -22.55 -9.62 0.40
N GLU A 148 -21.49 -9.93 1.17
CA GLU A 148 -21.39 -11.05 2.12
C GLU A 148 -21.53 -10.58 3.57
#